data_9e1d0dd749ee297dfe5a98c33390e57a
#
_entry.id   9e1d0dd749ee297dfe5a98c33390e57a
#
_cell.length_a   1.000
_cell.length_b   1.000
_cell.length_c   1.000
_cell.angle_alpha   90.00
_cell.angle_beta   90.00
_cell.angle_gamma   90.00
#
_symmetry.space_group_name_H-M   'P 1'
#
loop_
_entity.id
_entity.type
_entity.pdbx_description
1 polymer ?
#
loop_
_entity_poly.entity_id
_entity_poly.type
_entity_poly.pdbx_seq_one_letter_code
_entity_poly.pdbx_strand_id
1 'polypeptide(L)'
;MSYLTFNKLNNMSQSIQKSLNENYQFSTSNTVFLSHRHDDEQEVKQAVGFLAQFGQRTYVDWLDHSMPNQTSSETAQKLKQRINRSNKFVLLATPGSIRSIWIPWELGLADGVKGLSKIAILPLVKNEGTWDEREYYGIYNYIEQSYDGNWYVIKQGESRGIHLVNWFES
;
A
#
# COMPACT_ATOMS: atom_id res chain seq x y z
N MET A 1 -11.27 0.40 16.46
CA MET A 1 -10.47 0.67 15.27
C MET A 1 -11.25 0.20 14.06
N SER A 2 -11.05 0.82 12.91
CA SER A 2 -11.77 0.47 11.67
C SER A 2 -10.82 0.47 10.48
N TYR A 3 -11.10 -0.44 9.53
CA TYR A 3 -10.39 -0.46 8.26
C TYR A 3 -10.89 0.64 7.32
N LEU A 4 -10.13 0.91 6.28
CA LEU A 4 -10.53 1.82 5.21
C LEU A 4 -11.68 1.17 4.42
N THR A 5 -12.80 1.89 4.25
CA THR A 5 -13.91 1.43 3.43
C THR A 5 -13.88 2.07 2.05
N PHE A 6 -14.49 1.41 1.05
CA PHE A 6 -14.63 1.98 -0.30
C PHE A 6 -15.32 3.34 -0.28
N ASN A 7 -16.39 3.51 0.51
CA ASN A 7 -17.09 4.79 0.63
C ASN A 7 -16.20 5.89 1.21
N LYS A 8 -15.42 5.56 2.23
CA LYS A 8 -14.49 6.50 2.86
C LYS A 8 -13.39 6.92 1.90
N LEU A 9 -12.82 5.96 1.18
CA LEU A 9 -11.80 6.19 0.18
C LEU A 9 -12.32 7.06 -0.97
N ASN A 10 -13.53 6.81 -1.47
CA ASN A 10 -14.20 7.64 -2.49
C ASN A 10 -14.40 9.09 -2.04
N ASN A 11 -14.84 9.32 -0.82
CA ASN A 11 -15.06 10.67 -0.29
C ASN A 11 -13.75 11.45 -0.13
N MET A 12 -12.65 10.76 0.16
CA MET A 12 -11.32 11.35 0.25
C MET A 12 -10.74 11.69 -1.13
N SER A 13 -11.14 10.97 -2.18
CA SER A 13 -10.55 11.08 -3.52
C SER A 13 -10.92 12.34 -4.30
N GLN A 14 -12.03 13.01 -3.97
CA GLN A 14 -12.45 14.23 -4.68
C GLN A 14 -11.47 15.41 -4.51
N SER A 15 -10.70 15.43 -3.42
CA SER A 15 -9.62 16.42 -3.20
C SER A 15 -8.27 16.03 -3.83
N ILE A 16 -8.15 14.83 -4.35
CA ILE A 16 -6.89 14.13 -4.65
C ILE A 16 -6.50 14.19 -6.13
N GLN A 17 -7.44 14.40 -7.04
CA GLN A 17 -7.18 14.38 -8.48
C GLN A 17 -6.10 15.39 -8.91
N LYS A 18 -5.94 16.46 -8.14
CA LYS A 18 -4.86 17.46 -8.33
C LYS A 18 -3.49 16.93 -7.90
N SER A 19 -3.44 16.11 -6.86
CA SER A 19 -2.20 15.55 -6.32
C SER A 19 -1.65 14.38 -7.15
N LEU A 20 -2.48 13.68 -7.92
CA LEU A 20 -2.04 12.54 -8.72
C LEU A 20 -1.07 12.96 -9.83
N ASN A 21 -1.30 14.10 -10.48
CA ASN A 21 -0.45 14.57 -11.58
C ASN A 21 0.93 15.08 -11.12
N GLU A 22 1.05 15.48 -9.85
CA GLU A 22 2.29 16.04 -9.28
C GLU A 22 3.17 14.98 -8.61
N ASN A 23 2.60 13.83 -8.21
CA ASN A 23 3.29 12.81 -7.41
C ASN A 23 4.03 11.73 -8.21
N TYR A 24 3.96 11.74 -9.55
CA TYR A 24 4.60 10.71 -10.38
C TYR A 24 6.07 10.96 -10.72
N GLN A 25 6.68 12.03 -10.21
CA GLN A 25 8.12 12.23 -10.42
C GLN A 25 8.92 11.36 -9.45
N PHE A 26 9.72 10.47 -10.02
CA PHE A 26 10.65 9.59 -9.31
C PHE A 26 11.70 10.38 -8.53
N SER A 27 11.38 10.71 -7.29
CA SER A 27 12.37 11.13 -6.29
C SER A 27 12.66 9.94 -5.38
N THR A 28 13.92 9.69 -5.11
CA THR A 28 14.39 8.55 -4.33
C THR A 28 14.14 8.65 -2.82
N SER A 29 13.62 9.77 -2.34
CA SER A 29 13.30 9.98 -0.93
C SER A 29 11.79 9.93 -0.67
N ASN A 30 11.37 9.28 0.39
CA ASN A 30 9.98 9.16 0.87
C ASN A 30 9.03 8.49 -0.14
N THR A 31 9.47 7.38 -0.75
CA THR A 31 8.66 6.64 -1.71
C THR A 31 8.09 5.38 -1.06
N VAL A 32 6.80 5.19 -1.22
CA VAL A 32 6.08 3.97 -0.85
C VAL A 32 5.90 3.11 -2.11
N PHE A 33 6.30 1.84 -2.06
CA PHE A 33 5.90 0.86 -3.05
C PHE A 33 4.49 0.37 -2.71
N LEU A 34 3.53 0.57 -3.61
CA LEU A 34 2.16 0.12 -3.43
C LEU A 34 1.92 -1.17 -4.23
N SER A 35 2.00 -2.30 -3.52
CA SER A 35 1.61 -3.59 -4.08
C SER A 35 0.09 -3.69 -4.16
N HIS A 36 -0.44 -4.15 -5.28
CA HIS A 36 -1.87 -4.19 -5.53
C HIS A 36 -2.23 -5.25 -6.59
N ARG A 37 -3.51 -5.48 -6.76
CA ARG A 37 -4.00 -6.28 -7.88
C ARG A 37 -4.20 -5.38 -9.11
N HIS A 38 -3.77 -5.84 -10.28
CA HIS A 38 -3.84 -5.09 -11.54
C HIS A 38 -5.27 -4.62 -11.90
N ASP A 39 -6.28 -5.39 -11.58
CA ASP A 39 -7.68 -5.06 -11.90
C ASP A 39 -8.29 -3.98 -10.97
N ASP A 40 -7.58 -3.58 -9.91
CA ASP A 40 -8.09 -2.65 -8.89
C ASP A 40 -7.64 -1.19 -9.19
N GLU A 41 -7.64 -0.78 -10.46
CA GLU A 41 -7.10 0.51 -10.90
C GLU A 41 -7.73 1.72 -10.19
N GLN A 42 -9.05 1.69 -9.97
CA GLN A 42 -9.74 2.78 -9.29
C GLN A 42 -9.33 2.85 -7.82
N GLU A 43 -9.30 1.73 -7.14
CA GLU A 43 -8.90 1.61 -5.74
C GLU A 43 -7.44 2.04 -5.54
N VAL A 44 -6.57 1.68 -6.48
CA VAL A 44 -5.17 2.09 -6.48
C VAL A 44 -5.02 3.61 -6.60
N LYS A 45 -5.72 4.24 -7.54
CA LYS A 45 -5.71 5.71 -7.67
C LYS A 45 -6.16 6.41 -6.38
N GLN A 46 -7.19 5.86 -5.75
CA GLN A 46 -7.70 6.38 -4.48
C GLN A 46 -6.71 6.14 -3.32
N ALA A 47 -6.07 4.97 -3.28
CA ALA A 47 -5.05 4.67 -2.27
C ALA A 47 -3.80 5.55 -2.41
N VAL A 48 -3.37 5.84 -3.64
CA VAL A 48 -2.30 6.81 -3.90
C VAL A 48 -2.64 8.16 -3.31
N GLY A 49 -3.86 8.61 -3.53
CA GLY A 49 -4.32 9.86 -2.95
C GLY A 49 -4.45 9.84 -1.44
N PHE A 50 -4.89 8.74 -0.85
CA PHE A 50 -4.87 8.56 0.60
C PHE A 50 -3.45 8.68 1.15
N LEU A 51 -2.46 8.01 0.56
CA LEU A 51 -1.07 8.07 0.98
C LEU A 51 -0.45 9.47 0.80
N ALA A 52 -0.87 10.19 -0.24
CA ALA A 52 -0.42 11.56 -0.51
C ALA A 52 -0.82 12.56 0.60
N GLN A 53 -1.94 12.32 1.32
CA GLN A 53 -2.34 13.15 2.47
C GLN A 53 -1.32 13.09 3.62
N PHE A 54 -0.52 12.03 3.67
CA PHE A 54 0.58 11.85 4.64
C PHE A 54 1.95 12.24 4.05
N GLY A 55 1.97 13.02 2.96
CA GLY A 55 3.20 13.48 2.33
C GLY A 55 3.98 12.42 1.57
N GLN A 56 3.37 11.26 1.29
CA GLN A 56 4.07 10.15 0.65
C GLN A 56 3.94 10.19 -0.87
N ARG A 57 5.04 9.90 -1.55
CA ARG A 57 5.06 9.57 -2.98
C ARG A 57 4.85 8.08 -3.13
N THR A 58 4.01 7.69 -4.07
CA THR A 58 3.66 6.29 -4.25
C THR A 58 4.16 5.78 -5.59
N TYR A 59 4.94 4.70 -5.56
CA TYR A 59 5.28 3.95 -6.76
C TYR A 59 4.17 2.93 -7.06
N VAL A 60 3.71 2.96 -8.31
CA VAL A 60 2.73 2.02 -8.86
C VAL A 60 3.29 1.51 -10.19
N ASP A 61 3.38 0.19 -10.36
CA ASP A 61 4.10 -0.46 -11.47
C ASP A 61 3.52 -0.15 -12.86
N TRP A 62 2.20 -0.15 -13.03
CA TRP A 62 1.56 0.15 -14.32
C TRP A 62 1.64 1.62 -14.74
N LEU A 63 2.07 2.51 -13.85
CA LEU A 63 2.39 3.91 -14.16
C LEU A 63 3.86 4.12 -14.52
N ASP A 64 4.68 3.11 -14.33
CA ASP A 64 6.08 3.14 -14.72
C ASP A 64 6.24 2.75 -16.19
N HIS A 65 6.28 3.74 -17.07
CA HIS A 65 6.47 3.54 -18.52
C HIS A 65 7.76 2.79 -18.89
N SER A 66 8.67 2.59 -17.94
CA SER A 66 9.86 1.76 -18.13
C SER A 66 9.59 0.28 -17.91
N MET A 67 8.41 -0.09 -17.35
CA MET A 67 8.06 -1.48 -17.13
C MET A 67 7.75 -2.19 -18.46
N PRO A 68 8.25 -3.43 -18.66
CA PRO A 68 7.90 -4.22 -19.83
C PRO A 68 6.40 -4.52 -19.87
N ASN A 69 5.83 -4.52 -21.08
CA ASN A 69 4.40 -4.85 -21.29
C ASN A 69 4.07 -6.33 -21.01
N GLN A 70 5.08 -7.18 -20.91
CA GLN A 70 4.90 -8.61 -20.65
C GLN A 70 5.69 -9.04 -19.42
N THR A 71 5.13 -9.97 -18.68
CA THR A 71 5.81 -10.61 -17.56
C THR A 71 7.07 -11.34 -18.04
N SER A 72 8.20 -10.94 -17.52
CA SER A 72 9.52 -11.46 -17.89
C SER A 72 10.49 -11.39 -16.72
N SER A 73 11.69 -11.97 -16.89
CA SER A 73 12.77 -11.81 -15.92
C SER A 73 13.17 -10.33 -15.74
N GLU A 74 13.04 -9.52 -16.79
CA GLU A 74 13.29 -8.08 -16.70
C GLU A 74 12.25 -7.37 -15.84
N THR A 75 10.97 -7.73 -15.98
CA THR A 75 9.88 -7.24 -15.11
C THR A 75 10.19 -7.53 -13.64
N ALA A 76 10.58 -8.78 -13.34
CA ALA A 76 10.94 -9.18 -11.98
C ALA A 76 12.14 -8.40 -11.44
N GLN A 77 13.17 -8.16 -12.25
CA GLN A 77 14.34 -7.38 -11.84
C GLN A 77 13.99 -5.92 -11.55
N LYS A 78 13.16 -5.30 -12.38
CA LYS A 78 12.69 -3.92 -12.17
C LYS A 78 11.87 -3.80 -10.90
N LEU A 79 10.91 -4.70 -10.67
CA LEU A 79 10.14 -4.73 -9.42
C LEU A 79 11.05 -4.87 -8.20
N LYS A 80 12.04 -5.79 -8.23
CA LYS A 80 13.05 -5.91 -7.17
C LYS A 80 13.75 -4.59 -6.88
N GLN A 81 14.21 -3.89 -7.92
CA GLN A 81 14.88 -2.61 -7.76
C GLN A 81 13.96 -1.54 -7.17
N ARG A 82 12.69 -1.48 -7.62
CA ARG A 82 11.71 -0.51 -7.11
C ARG A 82 11.35 -0.78 -5.65
N ILE A 83 11.08 -2.04 -5.30
CA ILE A 83 10.84 -2.44 -3.91
C ILE A 83 12.06 -2.07 -3.05
N ASN A 84 13.27 -2.41 -3.47
CA ASN A 84 14.48 -2.13 -2.69
C ASN A 84 14.71 -0.63 -2.46
N ARG A 85 14.46 0.21 -3.48
CA ARG A 85 14.66 1.66 -3.41
C ARG A 85 13.56 2.40 -2.65
N SER A 86 12.38 1.84 -2.50
CA SER A 86 11.29 2.45 -1.75
C SER A 86 11.58 2.44 -0.25
N ASN A 87 11.15 3.46 0.48
CA ASN A 87 11.34 3.50 1.94
C ASN A 87 10.42 2.54 2.66
N LYS A 88 9.18 2.46 2.22
CA LYS A 88 8.13 1.62 2.78
C LYS A 88 7.48 0.78 1.69
N PHE A 89 6.89 -0.33 2.11
CA PHE A 89 6.06 -1.18 1.27
C PHE A 89 4.66 -1.23 1.87
N VAL A 90 3.66 -0.90 1.07
CA VAL A 90 2.25 -1.00 1.45
C VAL A 90 1.56 -1.94 0.48
N LEU A 91 0.85 -2.93 1.02
CA LEU A 91 -0.04 -3.78 0.25
C LEU A 91 -1.47 -3.25 0.35
N LEU A 92 -2.06 -2.85 -0.78
CA LEU A 92 -3.50 -2.58 -0.87
C LEU A 92 -4.23 -3.91 -0.95
N ALA A 93 -4.83 -4.32 0.16
CA ALA A 93 -5.55 -5.59 0.26
C ALA A 93 -7.05 -5.38 0.03
N THR A 94 -7.50 -5.63 -1.20
CA THR A 94 -8.91 -5.65 -1.60
C THR A 94 -9.48 -7.06 -1.50
N PRO A 95 -10.80 -7.25 -1.55
CA PRO A 95 -11.39 -8.60 -1.66
C PRO A 95 -10.91 -9.39 -2.87
N GLY A 96 -10.44 -8.69 -3.92
CA GLY A 96 -9.87 -9.30 -5.12
C GLY A 96 -8.42 -9.75 -5.00
N SER A 97 -7.65 -9.15 -4.08
CA SER A 97 -6.20 -9.38 -3.90
C SER A 97 -5.84 -10.84 -3.63
N ILE A 98 -6.76 -11.59 -3.03
CA ILE A 98 -6.61 -13.03 -2.78
C ILE A 98 -6.25 -13.83 -4.03
N ARG A 99 -6.68 -13.40 -5.21
CA ARG A 99 -6.45 -14.08 -6.50
C ARG A 99 -5.18 -13.65 -7.22
N SER A 100 -4.48 -12.64 -6.72
CA SER A 100 -3.22 -12.20 -7.32
C SER A 100 -2.11 -13.22 -7.08
N ILE A 101 -1.38 -13.55 -8.13
CA ILE A 101 -0.16 -14.39 -8.06
C ILE A 101 1.09 -13.55 -7.77
N TRP A 102 1.05 -12.26 -8.06
CA TRP A 102 2.18 -11.35 -7.85
C TRP A 102 2.29 -10.85 -6.42
N ILE A 103 1.18 -10.57 -5.76
CA ILE A 103 1.17 -10.03 -4.39
C ILE A 103 1.98 -10.89 -3.41
N PRO A 104 1.83 -12.23 -3.35
CA PRO A 104 2.63 -13.05 -2.45
C PRO A 104 4.13 -12.97 -2.73
N TRP A 105 4.50 -12.89 -4.02
CA TRP A 105 5.89 -12.78 -4.42
C TRP A 105 6.48 -11.41 -4.06
N GLU A 106 5.78 -10.32 -4.33
CA GLU A 106 6.20 -8.96 -3.98
C GLU A 106 6.33 -8.77 -2.47
N LEU A 107 5.35 -9.29 -1.71
CA LEU A 107 5.33 -9.22 -0.25
C LEU A 107 6.50 -10.00 0.35
N GLY A 108 6.76 -11.23 -0.11
CA GLY A 108 7.90 -12.03 0.34
C GLY A 108 9.24 -11.39 -0.03
N LEU A 109 9.32 -10.76 -1.21
CA LEU A 109 10.52 -10.02 -1.60
C LEU A 109 10.74 -8.77 -0.72
N ALA A 110 9.69 -8.02 -0.45
CA ALA A 110 9.74 -6.85 0.44
C ALA A 110 10.17 -7.25 1.85
N ASP A 111 9.65 -8.37 2.37
CA ASP A 111 10.03 -8.91 3.68
C ASP A 111 11.53 -9.23 3.74
N GLY A 112 12.05 -9.89 2.73
CA GLY A 112 13.47 -10.25 2.66
C GLY A 112 14.44 -9.06 2.59
N VAL A 113 14.01 -7.91 2.04
CA VAL A 113 14.89 -6.75 1.84
C VAL A 113 14.63 -5.58 2.81
N LYS A 114 13.44 -5.48 3.40
CA LYS A 114 13.04 -4.34 4.25
C LYS A 114 12.84 -4.71 5.70
N GLY A 115 12.44 -5.95 5.97
CA GLY A 115 11.96 -6.39 7.27
C GLY A 115 10.55 -5.88 7.62
N LEU A 116 9.93 -6.55 8.58
CA LEU A 116 8.51 -6.36 8.95
C LEU A 116 8.15 -4.93 9.36
N SER A 117 9.09 -4.19 9.96
CA SER A 117 8.84 -2.81 10.43
C SER A 117 8.56 -1.80 9.31
N LYS A 118 8.98 -2.11 8.08
CA LYS A 118 8.80 -1.26 6.90
C LYS A 118 7.68 -1.73 5.97
N ILE A 119 6.92 -2.73 6.39
CA ILE A 119 5.81 -3.30 5.63
C ILE A 119 4.52 -3.10 6.39
N ALA A 120 3.48 -2.64 5.69
CA ALA A 120 2.13 -2.57 6.23
C ALA A 120 1.10 -2.99 5.18
N ILE A 121 0.01 -3.58 5.63
CA ILE A 121 -1.15 -3.91 4.82
C ILE A 121 -2.18 -2.80 5.01
N LEU A 122 -2.74 -2.29 3.93
CA LEU A 122 -3.87 -1.38 3.91
C LEU A 122 -5.12 -2.16 3.47
N PRO A 123 -5.91 -2.70 4.42
CA PRO A 123 -7.13 -3.41 4.10
C PRO A 123 -8.17 -2.45 3.55
N LEU A 124 -8.75 -2.77 2.41
CA LEU A 124 -9.88 -2.07 1.81
C LEU A 124 -11.12 -2.97 1.87
N VAL A 125 -12.06 -2.61 2.72
CA VAL A 125 -13.25 -3.41 3.01
C VAL A 125 -14.51 -2.75 2.46
N LYS A 126 -15.52 -3.57 2.12
CA LYS A 126 -16.81 -3.07 1.63
C LYS A 126 -17.61 -2.39 2.74
N ASN A 127 -17.61 -2.98 3.93
CA ASN A 127 -18.33 -2.50 5.09
C ASN A 127 -17.41 -2.44 6.31
N GLU A 128 -17.75 -1.61 7.30
CA GLU A 128 -17.00 -1.56 8.55
C GLU A 128 -17.05 -2.93 9.25
N GLY A 129 -15.89 -3.47 9.58
CA GLY A 129 -15.74 -4.54 10.57
C GLY A 129 -15.21 -5.88 10.09
N THR A 130 -15.22 -6.24 8.82
CA THR A 130 -14.73 -7.56 8.39
C THR A 130 -13.81 -7.48 7.19
N TRP A 131 -12.62 -8.04 7.36
CA TRP A 131 -11.67 -8.28 6.31
C TRP A 131 -11.28 -9.75 6.29
N ASP A 132 -11.41 -10.39 5.10
CA ASP A 132 -10.98 -11.77 4.89
C ASP A 132 -9.46 -11.82 4.78
N GLU A 133 -8.83 -12.11 5.88
CA GLU A 133 -7.38 -12.18 6.02
C GLU A 133 -6.84 -13.50 5.46
N ARG A 134 -5.76 -13.42 4.68
CA ARG A 134 -4.94 -14.61 4.41
C ARG A 134 -4.06 -14.92 5.62
N GLU A 135 -3.84 -16.20 5.90
CA GLU A 135 -3.03 -16.68 7.01
C GLU A 135 -1.67 -15.96 7.10
N TYR A 136 -0.95 -15.80 5.98
CA TYR A 136 0.35 -15.15 5.98
C TYR A 136 0.32 -13.62 6.11
N TYR A 137 -0.84 -12.98 5.95
CA TYR A 137 -0.95 -11.54 6.23
C TYR A 137 -0.81 -11.23 7.71
N GLY A 138 -1.17 -12.18 8.57
CA GLY A 138 -1.13 -12.04 10.02
C GLY A 138 0.25 -11.78 10.63
N ILE A 139 1.33 -11.93 9.85
CA ILE A 139 2.68 -11.59 10.34
C ILE A 139 3.05 -10.12 10.10
N TYR A 140 2.27 -9.39 9.29
CA TYR A 140 2.56 -8.00 8.93
C TYR A 140 1.71 -7.01 9.74
N ASN A 141 2.16 -5.77 9.77
CA ASN A 141 1.40 -4.69 10.40
C ASN A 141 0.21 -4.27 9.50
N TYR A 142 -0.83 -3.70 10.13
CA TYR A 142 -2.01 -3.17 9.45
C TYR A 142 -2.11 -1.66 9.60
N ILE A 143 -2.62 -0.99 8.56
CA ILE A 143 -3.01 0.41 8.62
C ILE A 143 -4.49 0.46 8.98
N GLU A 144 -4.79 1.02 10.16
CA GLU A 144 -6.14 1.13 10.68
C GLU A 144 -6.41 2.54 11.20
N GLN A 145 -7.69 2.93 11.19
CA GLN A 145 -8.12 4.18 11.79
C GLN A 145 -8.60 3.93 13.22
N SER A 146 -8.10 4.72 14.15
CA SER A 146 -8.54 4.71 15.55
C SER A 146 -9.82 5.52 15.76
N TYR A 147 -10.45 5.40 16.93
CA TYR A 147 -11.64 6.15 17.32
C TYR A 147 -11.41 7.68 17.38
N ASP A 148 -10.16 8.11 17.53
CA ASP A 148 -9.77 9.53 17.50
C ASP A 148 -9.71 10.12 16.06
N GLY A 149 -9.98 9.29 15.05
CA GLY A 149 -9.92 9.67 13.63
C GLY A 149 -8.53 9.60 12.99
N ASN A 150 -7.48 9.35 13.78
CA ASN A 150 -6.11 9.24 13.28
C ASN A 150 -5.82 7.82 12.74
N TRP A 151 -4.85 7.74 11.85
CA TRP A 151 -4.39 6.50 11.23
C TRP A 151 -3.12 5.99 11.90
N TYR A 152 -3.09 4.69 12.13
CA TYR A 152 -2.00 4.00 12.83
C TYR A 152 -1.55 2.76 12.07
N VAL A 153 -0.29 2.42 12.21
CA VAL A 153 0.28 1.12 11.82
C VAL A 153 0.33 0.27 13.08
N ILE A 154 -0.41 -0.82 13.07
CA ILE A 154 -0.64 -1.67 14.24
C ILE A 154 -0.17 -3.08 13.92
N LYS A 155 0.59 -3.67 14.83
CA LYS A 155 0.97 -5.07 14.73
C LYS A 155 -0.21 -5.96 15.12
N GLN A 156 -0.39 -7.06 14.42
CA GLN A 156 -1.47 -7.98 14.71
C GLN A 156 -1.45 -8.44 16.18
N GLY A 157 -2.61 -8.40 16.82
CA GLY A 157 -2.77 -8.76 18.23
C GLY A 157 -2.37 -7.66 19.21
N GLU A 158 -1.85 -6.53 18.75
CA GLU A 158 -1.54 -5.38 19.60
C GLU A 158 -2.67 -4.34 19.57
N SER A 159 -2.91 -3.67 20.69
CA SER A 159 -3.90 -2.60 20.81
C SER A 159 -3.30 -1.20 20.60
N ARG A 160 -1.99 -1.09 20.52
CA ARG A 160 -1.26 0.15 20.33
C ARG A 160 -0.46 0.09 19.03
N GLY A 161 -0.47 1.18 18.28
CA GLY A 161 0.25 1.31 17.03
C GLY A 161 1.13 2.56 16.98
N ILE A 162 1.90 2.66 15.92
CA ILE A 162 2.67 3.86 15.58
C ILE A 162 1.76 4.75 14.72
N HIS A 163 1.69 6.03 15.01
CA HIS A 163 0.96 6.99 14.16
C HIS A 163 1.48 6.91 12.72
N LEU A 164 0.59 6.88 11.73
CA LEU A 164 0.96 6.59 10.35
C LEU A 164 2.01 7.57 9.80
N VAL A 165 1.92 8.86 10.16
CA VAL A 165 2.95 9.86 9.79
C VAL A 165 4.31 9.45 10.33
N ASN A 166 4.40 9.12 11.62
CA ASN A 166 5.67 8.74 12.26
C ASN A 166 6.23 7.43 11.69
N TRP A 167 5.34 6.50 11.31
CA TRP A 167 5.78 5.26 10.65
C TRP A 167 6.41 5.53 9.30
N PHE A 168 5.92 6.48 8.54
CA PHE A 168 6.53 6.85 7.26
C PHE A 168 7.91 7.50 7.43
N GLU A 169 8.11 8.22 8.52
CA GLU A 169 9.37 8.92 8.84
C GLU A 169 10.45 8.03 9.47
N SER A 170 10.09 6.81 9.93
CA SER A 170 10.98 5.87 10.64
C SER A 170 11.92 5.06 9.74
#